data_b6f08a464d0493c9d0c33eadb7f3ff1c
#
_entry.id   b6f08a464d0493c9d0c33eadb7f3ff1c
#
_cell.length_a   1.000
_cell.length_b   1.000
_cell.length_c   1.000
_cell.angle_alpha   90.00
_cell.angle_beta   90.00
_cell.angle_gamma   90.00
#
_symmetry.space_group_name_H-M   'P 1'
#
loop_
_entity.id
_entity.type
_entity.pdbx_description
1 polymer ?
#
loop_
_entity_poly.entity_id
_entity_poly.type
_entity_poly.pdbx_seq_one_letter_code
_entity_poly.pdbx_strand_id
1 'polypeptide(L)'
;YRDGAFTLALGITTREHLLSFLARADDPGSGGRQMPMHYGNKDLRIVSQSSATGTQYLQAVGCAISRKLENSKEVVYVSSGEGTTSQGDFHEALNWAGREKAPVIFHIQDNEYAISTHRSEQTAGSVFSLVSGYENLSKYQVDGTDFFETHLAFKQAVERARRGKGPSIIISNVVRLMPQSSSDDQRKY
;
A
#
# COMPACT_ATOMS: atom_id res chain seq x y z
N TYR A 1 2.94 -3.46 0.44
CA TYR A 1 3.88 -3.84 -0.61
C TYR A 1 5.24 -3.19 -0.34
N ARG A 2 6.30 -3.98 -0.15
CA ARG A 2 7.66 -3.53 0.20
C ARG A 2 7.78 -2.71 1.49
N ASP A 3 6.83 -2.82 2.37
CA ASP A 3 6.74 -2.02 3.59
C ASP A 3 7.52 -2.66 4.76
N GLY A 4 8.78 -3.06 4.53
CA GLY A 4 9.59 -3.71 5.56
C GLY A 4 9.69 -2.90 6.85
N ALA A 5 9.91 -1.59 6.75
CA ALA A 5 9.94 -0.70 7.91
C ALA A 5 8.58 -0.63 8.62
N PHE A 6 7.48 -0.61 7.88
CA PHE A 6 6.13 -0.60 8.43
C PHE A 6 5.82 -1.91 9.17
N THR A 7 6.16 -3.05 8.58
CA THR A 7 5.95 -4.36 9.21
C THR A 7 6.81 -4.57 10.46
N LEU A 8 8.04 -4.04 10.48
CA LEU A 8 8.88 -3.98 11.69
C LEU A 8 8.20 -3.13 12.77
N ALA A 9 7.66 -1.97 12.41
CA ALA A 9 6.94 -1.10 13.35
C ALA A 9 5.66 -1.76 13.91
N LEU A 10 5.04 -2.66 13.14
CA LEU A 10 3.89 -3.46 13.61
C LEU A 10 4.30 -4.63 14.49
N GLY A 11 5.56 -5.05 14.50
CA GLY A 11 6.06 -6.10 15.38
C GLY A 11 6.65 -7.34 14.70
N ILE A 12 6.70 -7.39 13.35
CA ILE A 12 7.51 -8.42 12.67
C ILE A 12 8.97 -8.18 13.03
N THR A 13 9.64 -9.19 13.50
CA THR A 13 11.03 -9.08 13.94
C THR A 13 12.02 -9.13 12.78
N THR A 14 13.21 -8.56 12.98
CA THR A 14 14.31 -8.69 12.00
C THR A 14 14.64 -10.15 11.70
N ARG A 15 14.54 -11.05 12.71
CA ARG A 15 14.74 -12.48 12.51
C ARG A 15 13.71 -13.07 11.53
N GLU A 16 12.44 -12.75 11.68
CA GLU A 16 11.38 -13.23 10.78
C GLU A 16 11.57 -12.71 9.35
N HIS A 17 11.96 -11.44 9.19
CA HIS A 17 12.34 -10.91 7.88
C HIS A 17 13.49 -11.72 7.25
N LEU A 18 14.56 -12.00 8.01
CA LEU A 18 15.69 -12.76 7.52
C LEU A 18 15.33 -14.22 7.19
N LEU A 19 14.46 -14.85 7.98
CA LEU A 19 13.97 -16.21 7.67
C LEU A 19 13.21 -16.24 6.34
N SER A 20 12.39 -15.24 6.07
CA SER A 20 11.68 -15.08 4.79
C SER A 20 12.67 -14.84 3.64
N PHE A 21 13.63 -13.91 3.78
CA PHE A 21 14.65 -13.62 2.76
C PHE A 21 15.51 -14.83 2.42
N LEU A 22 15.79 -15.68 3.40
CA LEU A 22 16.62 -16.87 3.25
C LEU A 22 15.82 -18.14 2.93
N ALA A 23 14.52 -18.01 2.67
CA ALA A 23 13.58 -19.09 2.37
C ALA A 23 13.68 -20.26 3.38
N ARG A 24 13.69 -19.93 4.68
CA ARG A 24 13.80 -20.93 5.74
C ARG A 24 12.46 -21.54 6.11
N ALA A 25 12.46 -22.82 6.47
CA ALA A 25 11.27 -23.54 6.92
C ALA A 25 10.65 -22.91 8.18
N ASP A 26 11.47 -22.27 9.03
CA ASP A 26 11.05 -21.57 10.24
C ASP A 26 10.43 -20.17 9.96
N ASP A 27 10.32 -19.74 8.70
CA ASP A 27 9.62 -18.51 8.35
C ASP A 27 8.14 -18.61 8.76
N PRO A 28 7.66 -17.80 9.73
CA PRO A 28 6.29 -17.92 10.24
C PRO A 28 5.24 -17.48 9.23
N GLY A 29 5.62 -16.67 8.23
CA GLY A 29 4.72 -16.17 7.21
C GLY A 29 4.35 -17.21 6.16
N SER A 30 5.31 -18.03 5.72
CA SER A 30 5.09 -18.95 4.61
C SER A 30 5.86 -20.26 4.70
N GLY A 31 6.73 -20.45 5.70
CA GLY A 31 7.66 -21.59 5.75
C GLY A 31 8.65 -21.55 4.58
N GLY A 32 9.08 -20.36 4.16
CA GLY A 32 10.03 -20.16 3.07
C GLY A 32 9.45 -20.38 1.65
N ARG A 33 8.14 -20.45 1.49
CA ARG A 33 7.48 -20.73 0.19
C ARG A 33 7.10 -19.50 -0.60
N GLN A 34 6.97 -18.34 0.06
CA GLN A 34 6.70 -17.06 -0.58
C GLN A 34 8.01 -16.36 -0.98
N MET A 35 7.91 -15.51 -1.98
CA MET A 35 8.97 -14.55 -2.29
C MET A 35 9.21 -13.61 -1.10
N PRO A 36 10.43 -13.10 -0.91
CA PRO A 36 10.70 -12.08 0.10
C PRO A 36 9.75 -10.89 0.02
N MET A 37 9.46 -10.28 1.16
CA MET A 37 8.55 -9.14 1.31
C MET A 37 7.07 -9.45 1.00
N HIS A 38 6.66 -10.72 1.05
CA HIS A 38 5.26 -11.14 1.00
C HIS A 38 4.84 -11.58 2.40
N TYR A 39 4.57 -10.58 3.23
CA TYR A 39 4.29 -10.80 4.65
C TYR A 39 2.87 -11.35 4.88
N GLY A 40 2.71 -12.10 5.94
CA GLY A 40 1.44 -12.52 6.49
C GLY A 40 1.61 -12.84 7.97
N ASN A 41 0.83 -12.21 8.83
CA ASN A 41 0.87 -12.46 10.27
C ASN A 41 -0.51 -12.20 10.88
N LYS A 42 -1.16 -13.27 11.35
CA LYS A 42 -2.52 -13.19 11.89
C LYS A 42 -2.58 -12.36 13.17
N ASP A 43 -1.61 -12.51 14.06
CA ASP A 43 -1.64 -11.87 15.37
C ASP A 43 -1.38 -10.35 15.24
N LEU A 44 -0.57 -9.95 14.27
CA LEU A 44 -0.33 -8.56 13.92
C LEU A 44 -1.35 -8.01 12.90
N ARG A 45 -2.35 -8.82 12.51
CA ARG A 45 -3.38 -8.46 11.52
C ARG A 45 -2.81 -8.02 10.17
N ILE A 46 -1.71 -8.63 9.80
CA ILE A 46 -1.12 -8.45 8.47
C ILE A 46 -1.70 -9.54 7.57
N VAL A 47 -2.54 -9.12 6.63
CA VAL A 47 -3.15 -10.03 5.64
C VAL A 47 -2.06 -10.55 4.70
N SER A 48 -2.07 -11.83 4.40
CA SER A 48 -1.10 -12.44 3.48
C SER A 48 -1.12 -11.73 2.12
N GLN A 49 0.05 -11.28 1.70
CA GLN A 49 0.19 -10.51 0.47
C GLN A 49 0.19 -11.42 -0.75
N SER A 50 -0.45 -10.95 -1.82
CA SER A 50 -0.44 -11.59 -3.13
C SER A 50 0.70 -11.05 -3.99
N SER A 51 1.30 -11.90 -4.83
CA SER A 51 2.27 -11.47 -5.84
C SER A 51 1.61 -10.79 -7.05
N ALA A 52 0.33 -11.10 -7.33
CA ALA A 52 -0.42 -10.43 -8.38
C ALA A 52 -0.71 -8.98 -7.96
N THR A 53 -0.13 -8.04 -8.69
CA THR A 53 -0.22 -6.59 -8.40
C THR A 53 -1.66 -6.09 -8.51
N GLY A 54 -2.11 -5.33 -7.52
CA GLY A 54 -3.42 -4.70 -7.51
C GLY A 54 -4.48 -5.44 -6.71
N THR A 55 -4.37 -6.77 -6.55
CA THR A 55 -5.37 -7.59 -5.85
C THR A 55 -5.56 -7.18 -4.38
N GLN A 56 -4.53 -6.62 -3.73
CA GLN A 56 -4.59 -6.15 -2.35
C GLN A 56 -5.62 -5.03 -2.13
N TYR A 57 -5.95 -4.26 -3.14
CA TYR A 57 -6.86 -3.12 -2.99
C TYR A 57 -8.29 -3.54 -2.63
N LEU A 58 -8.86 -4.47 -3.39
CA LEU A 58 -10.21 -4.99 -3.13
C LEU A 58 -10.26 -5.77 -1.81
N GLN A 59 -9.21 -6.53 -1.51
CA GLN A 59 -9.09 -7.23 -0.22
C GLN A 59 -9.09 -6.23 0.95
N ALA A 60 -8.34 -5.14 0.84
CA ALA A 60 -8.31 -4.10 1.87
C ALA A 60 -9.67 -3.42 2.07
N VAL A 61 -10.38 -3.14 0.98
CA VAL A 61 -11.74 -2.57 1.06
C VAL A 61 -12.70 -3.56 1.73
N GLY A 62 -12.65 -4.85 1.39
CA GLY A 62 -13.43 -5.88 2.05
C GLY A 62 -13.18 -5.94 3.56
N CYS A 63 -11.90 -5.94 3.97
CA CYS A 63 -11.50 -5.87 5.37
C CYS A 63 -12.05 -4.61 6.07
N ALA A 64 -11.96 -3.45 5.41
CA ALA A 64 -12.43 -2.18 5.97
C ALA A 64 -13.96 -2.17 6.15
N ILE A 65 -14.70 -2.71 5.19
CA ILE A 65 -16.16 -2.84 5.30
C ILE A 65 -16.53 -3.76 6.47
N SER A 66 -15.83 -4.90 6.63
CA SER A 66 -16.03 -5.80 7.77
C SER A 66 -15.80 -5.07 9.10
N ARG A 67 -14.70 -4.32 9.23
CA ARG A 67 -14.43 -3.53 10.46
C ARG A 67 -15.50 -2.48 10.73
N LYS A 68 -16.01 -1.84 9.68
CA LYS A 68 -17.11 -0.87 9.80
C LYS A 68 -18.40 -1.54 10.30
N LEU A 69 -18.75 -2.70 9.76
CA LEU A 69 -19.94 -3.45 10.17
C LEU A 69 -19.87 -3.89 11.65
N GLU A 70 -18.66 -4.17 12.14
CA GLU A 70 -18.41 -4.51 13.54
C GLU A 70 -18.31 -3.27 14.46
N ASN A 71 -18.53 -2.06 13.93
CA ASN A 71 -18.34 -0.79 14.65
C ASN A 71 -16.93 -0.62 15.25
N SER A 72 -15.94 -1.24 14.65
CA SER A 72 -14.54 -1.13 15.06
C SER A 72 -13.97 0.26 14.74
N LYS A 73 -12.99 0.69 15.55
CA LYS A 73 -12.20 1.91 15.27
C LYS A 73 -10.91 1.61 14.51
N GLU A 74 -10.74 0.38 14.07
CA GLU A 74 -9.60 -0.02 13.26
C GLU A 74 -9.66 0.61 11.87
N VAL A 75 -8.49 0.93 11.36
CA VAL A 75 -8.32 1.49 10.01
C VAL A 75 -7.47 0.52 9.21
N VAL A 76 -7.90 0.20 8.01
CA VAL A 76 -7.14 -0.68 7.13
C VAL A 76 -6.17 0.17 6.32
N TYR A 77 -4.92 -0.27 6.26
CA TYR A 77 -3.88 0.31 5.43
C TYR A 77 -3.55 -0.63 4.27
N VAL A 78 -3.40 -0.06 3.09
CA VAL A 78 -2.95 -0.78 1.89
C VAL A 78 -2.00 0.09 1.10
N SER A 79 -0.89 -0.48 0.65
CA SER A 79 0.15 0.24 -0.09
C SER A 79 0.46 -0.39 -1.44
N SER A 80 0.98 0.44 -2.34
CA SER A 80 1.58 0.01 -3.60
C SER A 80 2.51 1.09 -4.18
N GLY A 81 3.15 0.76 -5.30
CA GLY A 81 3.75 1.76 -6.19
C GLY A 81 2.73 2.33 -7.18
N GLU A 82 3.11 3.43 -7.87
CA GLU A 82 2.27 4.08 -8.87
C GLU A 82 1.94 3.17 -10.06
N GLY A 83 2.86 2.26 -10.43
CA GLY A 83 2.63 1.31 -11.51
C GLY A 83 1.42 0.42 -11.30
N THR A 84 1.12 0.07 -10.06
CA THR A 84 -0.03 -0.76 -9.70
C THR A 84 -1.37 -0.02 -9.88
N THR A 85 -1.37 1.30 -9.94
CA THR A 85 -2.61 2.09 -10.13
C THR A 85 -3.25 1.90 -11.51
N SER A 86 -2.55 1.28 -12.46
CA SER A 86 -3.10 0.91 -13.77
C SER A 86 -3.99 -0.35 -13.74
N GLN A 87 -4.05 -1.07 -12.62
CA GLN A 87 -4.90 -2.24 -12.49
C GLN A 87 -6.36 -1.84 -12.28
N GLY A 88 -7.30 -2.58 -12.89
CA GLY A 88 -8.74 -2.35 -12.74
C GLY A 88 -9.18 -2.41 -11.27
N ASP A 89 -8.64 -3.36 -10.51
CA ASP A 89 -8.91 -3.53 -9.08
C ASP A 89 -8.66 -2.25 -8.25
N PHE A 90 -7.67 -1.43 -8.63
CA PHE A 90 -7.43 -0.14 -7.98
C PHE A 90 -8.64 0.79 -8.14
N HIS A 91 -9.11 0.96 -9.35
CA HIS A 91 -10.23 1.86 -9.66
C HIS A 91 -11.53 1.38 -9.02
N GLU A 92 -11.80 0.08 -9.07
CA GLU A 92 -12.95 -0.51 -8.43
C GLU A 92 -12.90 -0.36 -6.90
N ALA A 93 -11.73 -0.59 -6.29
CA ALA A 93 -11.54 -0.43 -4.86
C ALA A 93 -11.79 1.01 -4.40
N LEU A 94 -11.30 2.02 -5.13
CA LEU A 94 -11.54 3.43 -4.79
C LEU A 94 -13.04 3.77 -4.86
N ASN A 95 -13.74 3.30 -5.89
CA ASN A 95 -15.19 3.49 -6.03
C ASN A 95 -15.96 2.85 -4.87
N TRP A 96 -15.70 1.59 -4.57
CA TRP A 96 -16.33 0.88 -3.46
C TRP A 96 -16.04 1.52 -2.10
N ALA A 97 -14.77 1.86 -1.85
CA ALA A 97 -14.36 2.52 -0.61
C ALA A 97 -15.08 3.85 -0.41
N GLY A 98 -15.18 4.67 -1.46
CA GLY A 98 -15.89 5.96 -1.44
C GLY A 98 -17.39 5.80 -1.18
N ARG A 99 -18.03 4.88 -1.92
CA ARG A 99 -19.45 4.55 -1.76
C ARG A 99 -19.77 4.09 -0.34
N GLU A 100 -19.00 3.19 0.19
CA GLU A 100 -19.20 2.62 1.54
C GLU A 100 -18.68 3.52 2.66
N LYS A 101 -17.93 4.59 2.35
CA LYS A 101 -17.17 5.37 3.34
C LYS A 101 -16.32 4.46 4.23
N ALA A 102 -15.65 3.48 3.59
CA ALA A 102 -14.86 2.48 4.27
C ALA A 102 -13.64 3.10 4.99
N PRO A 103 -13.29 2.66 6.20
CA PRO A 103 -12.14 3.16 6.94
C PRO A 103 -10.81 2.57 6.39
N VAL A 104 -10.46 2.94 5.16
CA VAL A 104 -9.25 2.47 4.47
C VAL A 104 -8.37 3.64 4.03
N ILE A 105 -7.07 3.45 4.12
CA ILE A 105 -6.05 4.36 3.63
C ILE A 105 -5.28 3.65 2.51
N PHE A 106 -5.35 4.22 1.32
CA PHE A 106 -4.57 3.82 0.16
C PHE A 106 -3.28 4.64 0.16
N HIS A 107 -2.13 3.98 0.20
CA HIS A 107 -0.83 4.64 0.14
C HIS A 107 -0.12 4.30 -1.17
N ILE A 108 0.14 5.29 -2.00
CA ILE A 108 0.86 5.15 -3.25
C ILE A 108 2.25 5.75 -3.09
N GLN A 109 3.27 4.91 -3.21
CA GLN A 109 4.67 5.30 -3.18
C GLN A 109 5.12 5.55 -4.62
N ASP A 110 5.00 6.80 -5.06
CA ASP A 110 5.30 7.22 -6.43
C ASP A 110 6.78 7.55 -6.56
N ASN A 111 7.52 6.65 -7.21
CA ASN A 111 8.93 6.83 -7.53
C ASN A 111 9.17 7.04 -9.05
N GLU A 112 8.09 7.28 -9.79
CA GLU A 112 8.04 7.53 -11.22
C GLU A 112 8.35 6.32 -12.12
N TYR A 113 8.62 5.13 -11.54
CA TYR A 113 8.99 3.95 -12.33
C TYR A 113 8.28 2.67 -11.89
N ALA A 114 7.64 2.01 -12.85
CA ALA A 114 7.18 0.62 -12.73
C ALA A 114 8.22 -0.29 -13.39
N ILE A 115 9.15 -0.85 -12.60
CA ILE A 115 10.36 -1.52 -13.07
C ILE A 115 11.19 -0.53 -13.94
N SER A 116 11.18 -0.68 -15.25
CA SER A 116 11.88 0.18 -16.22
C SER A 116 10.96 1.14 -16.98
N THR A 117 9.64 1.05 -16.77
CA THR A 117 8.65 1.90 -17.46
C THR A 117 8.45 3.18 -16.67
N HIS A 118 8.76 4.32 -17.26
CA HIS A 118 8.50 5.61 -16.64
C HIS A 118 7.00 5.90 -16.55
N ARG A 119 6.58 6.61 -15.50
CA ARG A 119 5.17 6.94 -15.25
C ARG A 119 4.46 7.59 -16.45
N SER A 120 5.14 8.46 -17.21
CA SER A 120 4.57 9.12 -18.38
C SER A 120 4.19 8.16 -19.52
N GLU A 121 4.78 6.98 -19.56
CA GLU A 121 4.47 5.94 -20.54
C GLU A 121 3.30 5.06 -20.11
N GLN A 122 2.93 5.12 -18.83
CA GLN A 122 1.94 4.25 -18.22
C GLN A 122 0.65 4.97 -17.82
N THR A 123 0.76 6.21 -17.32
CA THR A 123 -0.36 6.94 -16.72
C THR A 123 -0.58 8.27 -17.44
N ALA A 124 -1.81 8.52 -17.85
CA ALA A 124 -2.19 9.82 -18.41
C ALA A 124 -2.22 10.87 -17.28
N GLY A 125 -1.13 11.61 -17.16
CA GLY A 125 -0.92 12.61 -16.10
C GLY A 125 -0.33 12.02 -14.81
N SER A 126 -0.78 12.49 -13.67
CA SER A 126 -0.32 12.02 -12.36
C SER A 126 -1.35 11.10 -11.69
N VAL A 127 -0.90 10.29 -10.72
CA VAL A 127 -1.84 9.51 -9.88
C VAL A 127 -2.85 10.42 -9.19
N PHE A 128 -2.43 11.62 -8.76
CA PHE A 128 -3.32 12.59 -8.13
C PHE A 128 -4.44 13.05 -9.08
N SER A 129 -4.12 13.35 -10.34
CA SER A 129 -5.12 13.71 -11.35
C SER A 129 -6.03 12.53 -11.70
N LEU A 130 -5.48 11.32 -11.78
CA LEU A 130 -6.22 10.10 -12.06
C LEU A 130 -7.34 9.85 -11.04
N VAL A 131 -7.10 10.17 -9.78
CA VAL A 131 -8.08 9.94 -8.70
C VAL A 131 -8.95 11.16 -8.40
N SER A 132 -8.84 12.24 -9.15
CA SER A 132 -9.54 13.51 -8.87
C SER A 132 -11.06 13.39 -8.85
N GLY A 133 -11.63 12.53 -9.71
CA GLY A 133 -13.07 12.34 -9.86
C GLY A 133 -13.74 11.43 -8.81
N TYR A 134 -12.97 10.76 -7.94
CA TYR A 134 -13.59 9.90 -6.93
C TYR A 134 -14.14 10.73 -5.78
N GLU A 135 -15.43 10.59 -5.53
CA GLU A 135 -16.13 11.25 -4.44
C GLU A 135 -15.91 10.52 -3.11
N ASN A 136 -16.07 11.23 -2.00
CA ASN A 136 -15.87 10.74 -0.62
C ASN A 136 -14.44 10.24 -0.32
N LEU A 137 -13.51 10.37 -1.26
CA LEU A 137 -12.10 10.04 -1.12
C LEU A 137 -11.29 11.31 -0.79
N SER A 138 -10.70 11.38 0.40
CA SER A 138 -9.76 12.45 0.73
C SER A 138 -8.42 12.18 0.07
N LYS A 139 -7.81 13.20 -0.53
CA LYS A 139 -6.62 13.07 -1.36
C LYS A 139 -5.50 13.92 -0.77
N TYR A 140 -4.35 13.31 -0.57
CA TYR A 140 -3.13 13.95 -0.08
C TYR A 140 -2.00 13.64 -1.05
N GLN A 141 -1.20 14.64 -1.39
CA GLN A 141 0.06 14.47 -2.08
C GLN A 141 1.14 15.09 -1.22
N VAL A 142 2.19 14.34 -0.93
CA VAL A 142 3.24 14.72 0.01
C VAL A 142 4.63 14.42 -0.54
N ASP A 143 5.62 15.13 -0.08
CA ASP A 143 7.01 14.72 -0.22
C ASP A 143 7.25 13.52 0.72
N GLY A 144 7.37 12.31 0.13
CA GLY A 144 7.59 11.08 0.89
C GLY A 144 8.97 10.99 1.56
N THR A 145 9.86 11.93 1.28
CA THR A 145 11.16 12.08 1.95
C THR A 145 11.09 13.01 3.16
N ASP A 146 10.01 13.79 3.31
CA ASP A 146 9.72 14.59 4.50
C ASP A 146 8.88 13.80 5.50
N PHE A 147 9.52 13.44 6.62
CA PHE A 147 8.86 12.69 7.70
C PHE A 147 7.67 13.45 8.29
N PHE A 148 7.79 14.73 8.52
CA PHE A 148 6.75 15.51 9.21
C PHE A 148 5.53 15.72 8.33
N GLU A 149 5.72 16.02 7.06
CA GLU A 149 4.64 16.15 6.08
C GLU A 149 3.88 14.82 5.93
N THR A 150 4.62 13.73 5.72
CA THR A 150 4.05 12.37 5.62
C THR A 150 3.31 11.98 6.89
N HIS A 151 3.91 12.19 8.08
CA HIS A 151 3.26 11.87 9.36
C HIS A 151 1.95 12.63 9.52
N LEU A 152 1.93 13.94 9.20
CA LEU A 152 0.71 14.76 9.32
C LEU A 152 -0.40 14.26 8.41
N ALA A 153 -0.09 13.92 7.16
CA ALA A 153 -1.07 13.37 6.21
C ALA A 153 -1.67 12.05 6.70
N PHE A 154 -0.84 11.13 7.19
CA PHE A 154 -1.31 9.87 7.77
C PHE A 154 -2.16 10.08 9.02
N LYS A 155 -1.75 10.96 9.92
CA LYS A 155 -2.54 11.30 11.12
C LYS A 155 -3.93 11.80 10.75
N GLN A 156 -4.02 12.74 9.82
CA GLN A 156 -5.30 13.28 9.34
C GLN A 156 -6.17 12.20 8.68
N ALA A 157 -5.56 11.33 7.85
CA ALA A 157 -6.26 10.24 7.18
C ALA A 157 -6.83 9.22 8.18
N VAL A 158 -6.04 8.82 9.19
CA VAL A 158 -6.47 7.90 10.26
C VAL A 158 -7.62 8.50 11.08
N GLU A 159 -7.49 9.76 11.50
CA GLU A 159 -8.54 10.45 12.25
C GLU A 159 -9.83 10.58 11.43
N ARG A 160 -9.72 10.90 10.15
CA ARG A 160 -10.85 10.98 9.23
C ARG A 160 -11.57 9.63 9.14
N ALA A 161 -10.84 8.53 8.93
CA ALA A 161 -11.39 7.19 8.83
C ALA A 161 -12.08 6.77 10.14
N ARG A 162 -11.46 7.00 11.29
CA ARG A 162 -12.03 6.71 12.62
C ARG A 162 -13.30 7.50 12.94
N ARG A 163 -13.47 8.68 12.34
CA ARG A 163 -14.70 9.49 12.45
C ARG A 163 -15.77 9.07 11.43
N GLY A 164 -15.57 8.00 10.67
CA GLY A 164 -16.53 7.52 9.67
C GLY A 164 -16.67 8.43 8.44
N LYS A 165 -15.69 9.30 8.20
CA LYS A 165 -15.70 10.26 7.07
C LYS A 165 -15.23 9.64 5.75
N GLY A 166 -14.95 8.34 5.73
CA GLY A 166 -14.58 7.58 4.54
C GLY A 166 -13.08 7.48 4.30
N PRO A 167 -12.70 6.91 3.14
CA PRO A 167 -11.34 6.58 2.79
C PRO A 167 -10.46 7.81 2.53
N SER A 168 -9.16 7.56 2.53
CA SER A 168 -8.15 8.52 2.06
C SER A 168 -7.17 7.84 1.12
N ILE A 169 -6.63 8.61 0.17
CA ILE A 169 -5.45 8.22 -0.59
C ILE A 169 -4.32 9.20 -0.30
N ILE A 170 -3.14 8.65 -0.03
CA ILE A 170 -1.91 9.40 0.20
C ILE A 170 -0.93 9.01 -0.89
N ILE A 171 -0.51 9.99 -1.68
CA ILE A 171 0.47 9.81 -2.74
C ILE A 171 1.77 10.45 -2.23
N SER A 172 2.74 9.60 -1.92
CA SER A 172 4.06 10.01 -1.46
C SER A 172 5.03 10.01 -2.62
N ASN A 173 5.53 11.18 -3.00
CA ASN A 173 6.61 11.27 -3.98
C ASN A 173 7.90 10.81 -3.30
N VAL A 174 8.50 9.76 -3.82
CA VAL A 174 9.69 9.11 -3.23
C VAL A 174 10.76 8.90 -4.29
N VAL A 175 11.98 8.62 -3.84
CA VAL A 175 13.12 8.34 -4.71
C VAL A 175 13.45 6.85 -4.66
N ARG A 176 13.54 6.20 -5.81
CA ARG A 176 13.99 4.82 -5.90
C ARG A 176 15.51 4.75 -5.89
N LEU A 177 16.07 4.26 -4.80
CA LEU A 177 17.52 4.20 -4.59
C LEU A 177 18.18 2.94 -5.20
N MET A 178 17.41 1.88 -5.40
CA MET A 178 17.90 0.57 -5.83
C MET A 178 17.03 -0.01 -6.95
N PRO A 179 17.52 -1.00 -7.71
CA PRO A 179 16.71 -1.67 -8.73
C PRO A 179 15.43 -2.26 -8.13
N GLN A 180 14.40 -2.43 -8.94
CA GLN A 180 13.12 -3.01 -8.55
C GLN A 180 13.27 -4.46 -8.07
N SER A 181 14.14 -5.22 -8.72
CA SER A 181 14.42 -6.62 -8.43
C SER A 181 15.82 -7.00 -8.90
N SER A 182 16.26 -8.21 -8.59
CA SER A 182 17.57 -8.72 -9.03
C SER A 182 17.72 -8.82 -10.56
N SER A 183 16.63 -8.87 -11.30
CA SER A 183 16.62 -8.89 -12.78
C SER A 183 16.49 -7.52 -13.43
N ASP A 184 16.27 -6.48 -12.64
CA ASP A 184 16.15 -5.10 -13.11
C ASP A 184 17.54 -4.43 -13.15
N ASP A 185 17.87 -3.82 -14.27
CA ASP A 185 19.11 -3.06 -14.44
C ASP A 185 18.81 -1.57 -14.58
N GLN A 186 18.79 -0.88 -13.45
CA GLN A 186 18.47 0.56 -13.37
C GLN A 186 19.46 1.48 -14.11
N ARG A 187 20.61 0.93 -14.61
CA ARG A 187 21.55 1.70 -15.42
C ARG A 187 21.08 1.92 -16.87
N LYS A 188 19.96 1.29 -17.23
CA LYS A 188 19.40 1.35 -18.58
C LYS A 188 18.36 2.46 -18.77
N TYR A 189 17.97 3.16 -17.70
CA TYR A 189 16.97 4.24 -17.70
C TYR A 189 17.22 5.26 -16.58
#